data_237ed33bd15622a986e24f67123f651d
#
_entry.id   237ed33bd15622a986e24f67123f651d
#
_cell.length_a   1.000
_cell.length_b   1.000
_cell.length_c   1.000
_cell.angle_alpha   90.00
_cell.angle_beta   90.00
_cell.angle_gamma   90.00
#
_symmetry.space_group_name_H-M   'P 1'
#
loop_
_entity.id
_entity.type
_entity.pdbx_description
1 polymer ?
#
loop_
_entity_poly.entity_id
_entity_poly.type
_entity_poly.pdbx_seq_one_letter_code
_entity_poly.pdbx_strand_id
1 'polypeptide(L)'
;SEIPAGFACDGATARGKREPRGPRGSRQGLNDYTLWFAGDKDMAGQYFGYDGPCPPWNDTLLHHYHFTLYAIDLARCPVDGAFTGQQVKDAIARHVLAEATLTGTYSLNPAVK
;
A
#
# COMPACT_ATOMS: atom_id res chain seq x y z
N SER A 1 7.55 10.30 11.75
CA SER A 1 7.29 8.87 11.80
C SER A 1 8.09 8.16 10.72
N GLU A 2 8.67 7.05 11.06
CA GLU A 2 9.53 6.28 10.18
C GLU A 2 8.95 4.88 9.99
N ILE A 3 8.92 4.41 8.74
CA ILE A 3 8.53 3.04 8.45
C ILE A 3 9.82 2.20 8.47
N PRO A 4 9.90 1.18 9.33
CA PRO A 4 11.10 0.35 9.40
C PRO A 4 11.43 -0.32 8.06
N ALA A 5 12.70 -0.46 7.75
CA ALA A 5 13.15 -1.16 6.56
C ALA A 5 12.65 -2.62 6.59
N GLY A 6 12.20 -3.12 5.44
CA GLY A 6 11.70 -4.47 5.31
C GLY A 6 10.27 -4.69 5.80
N PHE A 7 9.66 -3.67 6.38
CA PHE A 7 8.30 -3.79 6.93
C PHE A 7 7.26 -4.20 5.88
N ALA A 8 7.41 -3.74 4.66
CA ALA A 8 6.39 -3.93 3.64
C ALA A 8 6.93 -4.51 2.33
N CYS A 9 8.11 -5.14 2.34
CA CYS A 9 8.81 -5.47 1.10
C CYS A 9 9.09 -6.95 0.89
N ASP A 10 8.30 -7.82 1.47
CA ASP A 10 8.47 -9.26 1.31
C ASP A 10 7.64 -9.86 0.15
N GLY A 11 7.04 -9.00 -0.66
CA GLY A 11 6.32 -9.40 -1.85
C GLY A 11 4.95 -10.03 -1.56
N ALA A 12 4.30 -10.48 -2.63
CA ALA A 12 3.01 -11.13 -2.52
C ALA A 12 3.17 -12.56 -2.02
N THR A 13 2.43 -12.90 -0.99
CA THR A 13 2.34 -14.27 -0.44
C THR A 13 1.11 -14.94 -1.02
N ALA A 14 1.23 -16.19 -1.48
CA ALA A 14 0.09 -16.94 -2.00
C ALA A 14 -1.09 -16.87 -1.03
N ARG A 15 -2.28 -16.60 -1.55
CA ARG A 15 -3.54 -16.50 -0.80
C ARG A 15 -3.63 -15.36 0.20
N GLY A 16 -2.75 -14.38 0.07
CA GLY A 16 -2.86 -13.13 0.79
C GLY A 16 -2.04 -13.04 2.05
N LYS A 17 -1.95 -11.83 2.54
CA LYS A 17 -1.28 -11.44 3.77
C LYS A 17 -2.34 -10.99 4.77
N ARG A 18 -2.43 -11.67 5.89
CA ARG A 18 -3.55 -11.48 6.84
C ARG A 18 -3.21 -10.70 8.09
N GLU A 19 -2.04 -10.09 8.16
CA GLU A 19 -1.67 -9.30 9.34
C GLU A 19 -1.86 -7.81 9.08
N PRO A 20 -3.04 -7.25 9.42
CA PRO A 20 -3.32 -5.84 9.14
C PRO A 20 -2.60 -4.87 10.07
N ARG A 21 -1.90 -5.35 11.09
CA ARG A 21 -1.20 -4.48 12.03
C ARG A 21 0.08 -3.96 11.45
N GLY A 22 0.26 -2.64 11.55
CA GLY A 22 1.51 -1.98 11.22
C GLY A 22 2.36 -1.68 12.45
N PRO A 23 3.51 -1.03 12.26
CA PRO A 23 4.36 -0.63 13.38
C PRO A 23 3.64 0.35 14.30
N ARG A 24 3.94 0.28 15.61
CA ARG A 24 3.41 1.21 16.61
C ARG A 24 1.89 1.25 16.68
N GLY A 25 1.24 0.11 16.45
CA GLY A 25 -0.22 0.02 16.52
C GLY A 25 -0.95 0.59 15.31
N SER A 26 -0.25 0.96 14.26
CA SER A 26 -0.88 1.38 13.02
C SER A 26 -1.61 0.20 12.35
N ARG A 27 -2.55 0.53 11.47
CA ARG A 27 -3.31 -0.47 10.72
C ARG A 27 -3.02 -0.35 9.24
N GLN A 28 -3.09 -1.47 8.55
CA GLN A 28 -2.89 -1.53 7.10
C GLN A 28 -4.17 -1.96 6.43
N GLY A 29 -4.47 -1.36 5.28
CA GLY A 29 -5.60 -1.74 4.45
C GLY A 29 -5.22 -2.68 3.32
N LEU A 30 -6.22 -3.06 2.53
CA LEU A 30 -6.05 -3.90 1.36
C LEU A 30 -5.29 -3.16 0.25
N ASN A 31 -4.35 -3.83 -0.37
CA ASN A 31 -3.71 -3.34 -1.58
C ASN A 31 -4.34 -3.96 -2.83
N ASP A 32 -3.92 -3.50 -4.01
CA ASP A 32 -4.53 -3.87 -5.29
C ASP A 32 -4.30 -5.33 -5.71
N TYR A 33 -3.36 -6.04 -5.10
CA TYR A 33 -3.21 -7.46 -5.32
C TYR A 33 -4.48 -8.24 -4.97
N THR A 34 -5.27 -7.72 -4.03
CA THR A 34 -6.56 -8.32 -3.65
C THR A 34 -7.49 -8.42 -4.85
N LEU A 35 -7.59 -7.36 -5.65
CA LEU A 35 -8.40 -7.36 -6.87
C LEU A 35 -7.69 -8.09 -8.01
N TRP A 36 -6.39 -7.96 -8.12
CA TRP A 36 -5.61 -8.57 -9.19
C TRP A 36 -5.70 -10.09 -9.18
N PHE A 37 -5.65 -10.69 -7.99
CA PHE A 37 -5.69 -12.14 -7.85
C PHE A 37 -7.07 -12.71 -7.55
N ALA A 38 -8.13 -11.90 -7.62
CA ALA A 38 -9.49 -12.33 -7.25
C ALA A 38 -10.01 -13.50 -8.09
N GLY A 39 -9.58 -13.62 -9.36
CA GLY A 39 -9.97 -14.73 -10.22
C GLY A 39 -8.97 -15.89 -10.25
N ASP A 40 -7.90 -15.82 -9.50
CA ASP A 40 -6.84 -16.84 -9.50
C ASP A 40 -7.05 -17.77 -8.31
N LYS A 41 -7.32 -19.05 -8.58
CA LYS A 41 -7.61 -20.02 -7.53
C LYS A 41 -6.42 -20.32 -6.60
N ASP A 42 -5.20 -20.07 -7.05
CA ASP A 42 -3.99 -20.31 -6.26
C ASP A 42 -3.52 -19.04 -5.50
N MET A 43 -3.86 -17.86 -6.01
CA MET A 43 -3.39 -16.59 -5.47
C MET A 43 -4.49 -15.74 -4.86
N ALA A 44 -5.76 -16.07 -5.08
CA ALA A 44 -6.86 -15.26 -4.52
C ALA A 44 -6.79 -15.18 -3.00
N GLY A 45 -6.99 -14.00 -2.46
CA GLY A 45 -6.95 -13.73 -1.01
C GLY A 45 -6.98 -12.26 -0.71
N GLN A 46 -6.90 -11.93 0.56
CA GLN A 46 -6.82 -10.56 1.04
C GLN A 46 -5.36 -10.18 1.26
N TYR A 47 -4.91 -9.16 0.55
CA TYR A 47 -3.54 -8.65 0.62
C TYR A 47 -3.53 -7.32 1.33
N PHE A 48 -2.94 -7.29 2.52
CA PHE A 48 -2.84 -6.09 3.35
C PHE A 48 -1.46 -5.46 3.23
N GLY A 49 -1.43 -4.14 3.31
CA GLY A 49 -0.20 -3.38 3.39
C GLY A 49 0.41 -3.05 2.04
N TYR A 50 1.61 -2.47 2.08
CA TYR A 50 2.35 -2.08 0.90
C TYR A 50 3.32 -3.19 0.50
N ASP A 51 3.21 -3.68 -0.72
CA ASP A 51 4.03 -4.75 -1.28
C ASP A 51 4.84 -4.29 -2.50
N GLY A 52 5.40 -3.11 -2.41
CA GLY A 52 6.20 -2.54 -3.49
C GLY A 52 7.56 -2.04 -3.02
N PRO A 53 8.34 -1.38 -3.90
CA PRO A 53 8.06 -1.28 -5.33
C PRO A 53 8.36 -2.59 -6.06
N CYS A 54 7.48 -2.98 -6.99
CA CYS A 54 7.65 -4.19 -7.78
C CYS A 54 7.14 -4.00 -9.22
N PRO A 55 7.79 -3.13 -10.02
CA PRO A 55 7.43 -2.97 -11.42
C PRO A 55 7.87 -4.20 -12.22
N PRO A 56 7.28 -4.46 -13.41
CA PRO A 56 7.73 -5.54 -14.27
C PRO A 56 9.23 -5.40 -14.60
N TRP A 57 9.96 -6.51 -14.50
CA TRP A 57 11.42 -6.51 -14.72
C TRP A 57 11.81 -6.11 -16.15
N ASN A 58 10.92 -6.35 -17.12
CA ASN A 58 11.15 -6.04 -18.53
C ASN A 58 10.52 -4.73 -18.98
N ASP A 59 9.95 -3.96 -18.06
CA ASP A 59 9.36 -2.66 -18.39
C ASP A 59 10.46 -1.64 -18.66
N THR A 60 10.31 -0.93 -19.77
CA THR A 60 11.27 0.13 -20.18
C THR A 60 10.97 1.48 -19.54
N LEU A 61 9.88 1.61 -18.79
CA LEU A 61 9.49 2.84 -18.12
C LEU A 61 10.03 2.87 -16.70
N LEU A 62 10.50 4.04 -16.30
CA LEU A 62 10.83 4.29 -14.90
C LEU A 62 9.56 4.59 -14.14
N HIS A 63 9.23 3.74 -13.17
CA HIS A 63 8.00 3.89 -12.40
C HIS A 63 8.16 4.92 -11.28
N HIS A 64 7.13 5.76 -11.10
CA HIS A 64 7.06 6.76 -10.04
C HIS A 64 6.09 6.28 -8.97
N TYR A 65 6.54 6.30 -7.72
CA TYR A 65 5.75 5.88 -6.57
C TYR A 65 5.47 7.09 -5.69
N HIS A 66 4.19 7.37 -5.47
CA HIS A 66 3.74 8.52 -4.70
C HIS A 66 3.26 8.08 -3.32
N PHE A 67 3.91 8.59 -2.29
CA PHE A 67 3.50 8.38 -0.91
C PHE A 67 2.90 9.67 -0.38
N THR A 68 1.62 9.62 -0.04
CA THR A 68 0.91 10.79 0.48
C THR A 68 0.57 10.58 1.94
N LEU A 69 0.99 11.52 2.78
CA LEU A 69 0.68 11.54 4.20
C LEU A 69 -0.39 12.59 4.46
N TYR A 70 -1.45 12.21 5.16
CA TYR A 70 -2.52 13.12 5.54
C TYR A 70 -2.52 13.32 7.05
N ALA A 71 -2.49 14.58 7.48
CA ALA A 71 -2.81 14.93 8.86
C ALA A 71 -4.31 15.16 8.96
N ILE A 72 -4.96 14.47 9.87
CA ILE A 72 -6.43 14.52 10.00
C ILE A 72 -6.81 14.99 11.40
N ASP A 73 -8.01 15.55 11.52
CA ASP A 73 -8.56 16.04 12.79
C ASP A 73 -9.32 14.96 13.59
N LEU A 74 -9.10 13.70 13.23
CA LEU A 74 -9.68 12.54 13.91
C LEU A 74 -8.58 11.83 14.71
N ALA A 75 -8.91 11.38 15.90
CA ALA A 75 -7.97 10.59 16.72
C ALA A 75 -7.66 9.24 16.06
N ARG A 76 -8.61 8.73 15.29
CA ARG A 76 -8.47 7.46 14.58
C ARG A 76 -9.26 7.51 13.27
N CYS A 77 -8.69 7.01 12.20
CA CYS A 77 -9.40 6.87 10.93
C CYS A 77 -10.54 5.85 11.10
N PRO A 78 -11.80 6.23 10.76
CA PRO A 78 -12.96 5.37 11.02
C PRO A 78 -13.12 4.25 9.99
N VAL A 79 -12.09 3.44 9.81
CA VAL A 79 -12.10 2.25 8.97
C VAL A 79 -11.57 1.07 9.78
N ASP A 80 -12.12 -0.11 9.55
CA ASP A 80 -11.75 -1.33 10.27
C ASP A 80 -11.74 -2.54 9.34
N GLY A 81 -11.06 -3.59 9.76
CA GLY A 81 -11.03 -4.87 9.05
C GLY A 81 -10.31 -4.77 7.71
N ALA A 82 -10.94 -5.28 6.67
CA ALA A 82 -10.41 -5.32 5.31
C ALA A 82 -10.79 -4.06 4.53
N PHE A 83 -10.30 -2.90 4.96
CA PHE A 83 -10.58 -1.64 4.30
C PHE A 83 -9.65 -1.39 3.10
N THR A 84 -10.18 -0.66 2.11
CA THR A 84 -9.42 -0.26 0.90
C THR A 84 -8.88 1.15 1.03
N GLY A 85 -7.94 1.52 0.14
CA GLY A 85 -7.45 2.90 0.06
C GLY A 85 -8.56 3.90 -0.25
N GLN A 86 -9.53 3.51 -1.08
CA GLN A 86 -10.67 4.38 -1.40
C GLN A 86 -11.54 4.64 -0.17
N GLN A 87 -11.77 3.61 0.65
CA GLN A 87 -12.52 3.77 1.90
C GLN A 87 -11.81 4.71 2.87
N VAL A 88 -10.48 4.65 2.94
CA VAL A 88 -9.70 5.60 3.75
C VAL A 88 -9.89 7.01 3.23
N LYS A 89 -9.75 7.23 1.93
CA LYS A 89 -9.94 8.56 1.33
C LYS A 89 -11.33 9.12 1.60
N ASP A 90 -12.36 8.30 1.47
CA ASP A 90 -13.74 8.70 1.72
C ASP A 90 -13.96 9.05 3.21
N ALA A 91 -13.37 8.25 4.10
CA ALA A 91 -13.52 8.46 5.55
C ALA A 91 -12.85 9.75 6.03
N ILE A 92 -11.76 10.18 5.41
CA ILE A 92 -11.01 11.37 5.84
C ILE A 92 -11.29 12.61 4.99
N ALA A 93 -12.12 12.52 3.94
CA ALA A 93 -12.30 13.57 2.93
C ALA A 93 -12.61 14.96 3.50
N ARG A 94 -13.32 15.05 4.64
CA ARG A 94 -13.67 16.30 5.32
C ARG A 94 -12.84 16.59 6.57
N HIS A 95 -11.80 15.79 6.79
CA HIS A 95 -11.02 15.84 8.02
C HIS A 95 -9.54 16.08 7.79
N VAL A 96 -9.12 16.36 6.56
CA VAL A 96 -7.72 16.60 6.22
C VAL A 96 -7.32 18.01 6.63
N LEU A 97 -6.37 18.11 7.53
CA LEU A 97 -5.78 19.38 7.98
C LEU A 97 -4.59 19.79 7.11
N ALA A 98 -3.82 18.83 6.66
CA ALA A 98 -2.66 19.05 5.79
C ALA A 98 -2.30 17.75 5.09
N GLU A 99 -1.59 17.86 3.97
CA GLU A 99 -1.06 16.72 3.27
C GLU A 99 0.35 17.00 2.73
N ALA A 100 1.14 15.94 2.60
CA ALA A 100 2.46 16.01 2.00
C ALA A 100 2.68 14.76 1.14
N THR A 101 3.32 14.94 0.00
CA THR A 101 3.60 13.84 -0.93
C THR A 101 5.10 13.71 -1.14
N LEU A 102 5.60 12.49 -1.03
CA LEU A 102 6.95 12.11 -1.41
C LEU A 102 6.86 11.21 -2.64
N THR A 103 7.64 11.52 -3.66
CA THR A 103 7.69 10.69 -4.88
C THR A 103 9.06 10.04 -4.99
N GLY A 104 9.08 8.74 -5.11
CA GLY A 104 10.28 7.96 -5.42
C GLY A 104 10.17 7.30 -6.78
N THR A 105 11.29 6.89 -7.33
CA THR A 105 11.33 6.16 -8.60
C THR A 105 12.01 4.82 -8.41
N TYR A 106 11.61 3.84 -9.22
CA TYR A 106 12.19 2.52 -9.16
C TYR A 106 12.00 1.76 -10.47
N SER A 107 12.98 0.94 -10.82
CA SER A 107 12.88 0.01 -11.94
C SER A 107 13.66 -1.27 -11.62
N LEU A 108 13.15 -2.40 -12.05
CA LEU A 108 13.85 -3.69 -12.00
C LEU A 108 14.58 -3.99 -13.31
N ASN A 109 14.41 -3.16 -14.32
CA ASN A 109 15.09 -3.33 -15.61
C ASN A 109 16.48 -2.66 -15.56
N PRO A 110 17.59 -3.41 -15.69
CA PRO A 110 18.92 -2.83 -15.61
C PRO A 110 19.22 -1.79 -16.70
N ALA A 111 18.46 -1.79 -17.81
CA ALA A 111 18.59 -0.82 -18.89
C ALA A 111 17.94 0.53 -18.56
N VAL A 112 17.15 0.61 -17.49
CA VAL A 112 16.46 1.83 -17.06
C VAL A 112 17.14 2.36 -15.79
N LYS A 113 17.53 3.62 -15.84
CA LYS A 113 18.20 4.30 -14.72
C LYS A 113 17.43 5.54 -14.28
#